data_d11fbf5a1c5b0b2788c57b0fcc9781fe
#
_entry.id   d11fbf5a1c5b0b2788c57b0fcc9781fe
#
_cell.length_a   1.000
_cell.length_b   1.000
_cell.length_c   1.000
_cell.angle_alpha   90.00
_cell.angle_beta   90.00
_cell.angle_gamma   90.00
#
_symmetry.space_group_name_H-M   'P 1'
#
loop_
_entity.id
_entity.type
_entity.pdbx_description
1 polymer ?
#
loop_
_entity_poly.entity_id
_entity_poly.type
_entity_poly.pdbx_seq_one_letter_code
_entity_poly.pdbx_strand_id
1 'polypeptide(L)'
;HTDIVRFTSFFYHYILIFNEEANEQYTNWFGYGTTVSTQALETFEQEYGYALKPEDLVDNGYFNSTFRVPTKAYRDYTHFIQRFVSRRAKELVDMVHAAGKQASMFFGESWIGTEPYGPYFQDISVDCISGNVYNGTTLRMLSDIPGIHDTEGRLLPYLSEETFEDENHACITASANWIAARRAMMRSPLDRLTFDGDPGTATS
;
A
#
# COMPACT_ATOMS: atom_id res chain seq x y z
N HIS A 1 3.58 -26.96 3.03
CA HIS A 1 2.42 -26.63 3.87
C HIS A 1 2.46 -25.10 4.04
N THR A 2 1.46 -24.40 3.55
CA THR A 2 1.39 -22.94 3.67
C THR A 2 0.35 -22.63 4.75
N ASP A 3 0.76 -21.90 5.78
CA ASP A 3 -0.11 -21.53 6.89
C ASP A 3 -0.61 -20.09 6.77
N ILE A 4 0.15 -19.23 6.08
CA ILE A 4 -0.19 -17.83 5.84
C ILE A 4 -0.22 -17.57 4.34
N VAL A 5 -1.27 -16.94 3.85
CA VAL A 5 -1.38 -16.44 2.49
C VAL A 5 -1.13 -14.93 2.52
N ARG A 6 -0.08 -14.49 1.84
CA ARG A 6 0.28 -13.07 1.74
C ARG A 6 -0.23 -12.51 0.43
N PHE A 7 -1.01 -11.44 0.52
CA PHE A 7 -1.43 -10.66 -0.61
C PHE A 7 -0.51 -9.46 -0.78
N THR A 8 -0.02 -9.26 -1.99
CA THR A 8 0.75 -8.08 -2.36
C THR A 8 -0.09 -7.19 -3.26
N SER A 9 -0.03 -5.88 -3.05
CA SER A 9 -0.63 -4.89 -3.92
C SER A 9 -2.15 -5.06 -4.11
N PHE A 10 -2.91 -5.07 -3.03
CA PHE A 10 -4.38 -4.98 -3.09
C PHE A 10 -4.88 -3.62 -3.62
N PHE A 11 -4.01 -2.85 -4.24
CA PHE A 11 -4.34 -1.51 -4.69
C PHE A 11 -5.00 -1.55 -6.06
N TYR A 12 -6.26 -1.21 -6.10
CA TYR A 12 -6.99 -0.89 -7.32
C TYR A 12 -7.19 0.63 -7.38
N HIS A 13 -6.13 1.38 -7.14
CA HIS A 13 -6.18 2.83 -7.10
C HIS A 13 -5.67 3.41 -8.42
N TYR A 14 -6.44 4.34 -8.97
CA TYR A 14 -5.99 5.18 -10.06
C TYR A 14 -4.90 6.11 -9.54
N ILE A 15 -3.70 6.01 -10.10
CA ILE A 15 -2.57 6.83 -9.69
C ILE A 15 -2.08 7.63 -10.90
N LEU A 16 -2.01 8.93 -10.72
CA LEU A 16 -1.29 9.81 -11.62
C LEU A 16 0.18 9.86 -11.19
N ILE A 17 1.07 9.52 -12.12
CA ILE A 17 2.50 9.73 -11.95
C ILE A 17 2.89 10.91 -12.86
N PHE A 18 3.68 11.81 -12.32
CA PHE A 18 4.25 12.91 -13.05
C PHE A 18 5.67 12.54 -13.50
N ASN A 19 6.01 12.83 -14.76
CA ASN A 19 7.39 12.69 -15.23
C ASN A 19 8.24 13.90 -14.79
N GLU A 20 9.51 13.91 -15.17
CA GLU A 20 10.46 14.98 -14.80
C GLU A 20 10.04 16.36 -15.32
N GLU A 21 9.29 16.43 -16.43
CA GLU A 21 8.73 17.66 -16.98
C GLU A 21 7.39 18.08 -16.34
N ALA A 22 6.99 17.43 -15.25
CA ALA A 22 5.69 17.61 -14.58
C ALA A 22 4.48 17.35 -15.47
N ASN A 23 4.63 16.56 -16.54
CA ASN A 23 3.51 16.06 -17.32
C ASN A 23 2.90 14.85 -16.64
N GLU A 24 1.58 14.83 -16.55
CA GLU A 24 0.85 13.72 -15.98
C GLU A 24 1.05 12.46 -16.84
N GLN A 25 1.52 11.39 -16.22
CA GLN A 25 1.59 10.07 -16.83
C GLN A 25 0.66 9.10 -16.12
N TYR A 26 -0.13 8.44 -16.91
CA TYR A 26 -0.99 7.37 -16.46
C TYR A 26 -0.17 6.11 -16.21
N THR A 27 -0.24 5.57 -14.99
CA THR A 27 0.39 4.27 -14.72
C THR A 27 -0.57 3.15 -15.04
N ASN A 28 -0.27 2.41 -16.06
CA ASN A 28 -1.01 1.23 -16.46
C ASN A 28 -0.41 -0.04 -15.82
N TRP A 29 -0.11 0.01 -14.52
CA TRP A 29 0.36 -1.17 -13.82
C TRP A 29 -0.83 -1.99 -13.30
N PHE A 30 -0.59 -3.27 -13.04
CA PHE A 30 -1.62 -4.24 -12.65
C PHE A 30 -2.71 -3.68 -11.73
N GLY A 31 -3.94 -3.64 -12.23
CA GLY A 31 -5.11 -3.26 -11.47
C GLY A 31 -5.34 -1.76 -11.29
N TYR A 32 -4.37 -0.91 -11.49
CA TYR A 32 -4.52 0.54 -11.27
C TYR A 32 -5.54 1.21 -12.19
N GLY A 33 -5.70 0.69 -13.40
CA GLY A 33 -6.72 1.16 -14.33
C GLY A 33 -8.11 0.55 -14.14
N THR A 34 -8.27 -0.43 -13.26
CA THR A 34 -9.54 -1.18 -13.12
C THR A 34 -10.67 -0.27 -12.65
N THR A 35 -10.38 0.69 -11.78
CA THR A 35 -11.36 1.63 -11.23
C THR A 35 -11.85 2.70 -12.20
N VAL A 36 -11.19 2.85 -13.34
CA VAL A 36 -11.58 3.73 -14.45
C VAL A 36 -11.97 2.94 -15.71
N SER A 37 -12.17 1.62 -15.57
CA SER A 37 -12.70 0.80 -16.66
C SER A 37 -14.14 1.19 -16.99
N THR A 38 -14.56 0.94 -18.21
CA THR A 38 -15.94 1.20 -18.64
C THR A 38 -16.96 0.59 -17.67
N GLN A 39 -16.73 -0.66 -17.27
CA GLN A 39 -17.61 -1.33 -16.33
C GLN A 39 -17.64 -0.65 -14.94
N ALA A 40 -16.52 -0.17 -14.44
CA ALA A 40 -16.48 0.53 -13.16
C ALA A 40 -17.24 1.87 -13.23
N LEU A 41 -17.05 2.63 -14.32
CA LEU A 41 -17.75 3.89 -14.52
C LEU A 41 -19.27 3.70 -14.71
N GLU A 42 -19.68 2.69 -15.45
CA GLU A 42 -21.10 2.32 -15.58
C GLU A 42 -21.71 1.90 -14.23
N THR A 43 -20.97 1.12 -13.42
CA THR A 43 -21.42 0.74 -12.09
C THR A 43 -21.53 1.95 -11.18
N PHE A 44 -20.57 2.88 -11.24
CA PHE A 44 -20.65 4.13 -10.51
C PHE A 44 -21.91 4.93 -10.89
N GLU A 45 -22.17 5.10 -12.19
CA GLU A 45 -23.34 5.81 -12.68
C GLU A 45 -24.65 5.18 -12.19
N GLN A 46 -24.75 3.85 -12.18
CA GLN A 46 -25.90 3.13 -11.65
C GLN A 46 -26.08 3.36 -10.15
N GLU A 47 -25.01 3.38 -9.37
CA GLU A 47 -25.07 3.53 -7.91
C GLU A 47 -25.30 4.98 -7.47
N TYR A 48 -24.72 5.95 -8.16
CA TYR A 48 -24.73 7.36 -7.76
C TYR A 48 -25.70 8.23 -8.57
N GLY A 49 -26.23 7.70 -9.69
CA GLY A 49 -27.22 8.37 -10.50
C GLY A 49 -26.68 9.47 -11.44
N TYR A 50 -25.36 9.50 -11.65
CA TYR A 50 -24.72 10.40 -12.61
C TYR A 50 -23.40 9.84 -13.11
N ALA A 51 -23.03 10.18 -14.35
CA ALA A 51 -21.75 9.78 -14.94
C ALA A 51 -20.60 10.68 -14.48
N LEU A 52 -19.44 10.07 -14.27
CA LEU A 52 -18.20 10.80 -14.01
C LEU A 52 -17.61 11.34 -15.31
N LYS A 53 -17.03 12.53 -15.21
CA LYS A 53 -16.19 13.13 -16.25
C LYS A 53 -14.71 12.90 -15.92
N PRO A 54 -13.80 12.94 -16.92
CA PRO A 54 -12.37 12.79 -16.67
C PRO A 54 -11.84 13.73 -15.58
N GLU A 55 -12.33 14.97 -15.55
CA GLU A 55 -11.93 15.97 -14.57
C GLU A 55 -12.33 15.60 -13.13
N ASP A 56 -13.42 14.85 -12.97
CA ASP A 56 -13.90 14.41 -11.66
C ASP A 56 -12.93 13.40 -11.02
N LEU A 57 -12.25 12.59 -11.83
CA LEU A 57 -11.30 11.58 -11.36
C LEU A 57 -10.04 12.18 -10.71
N VAL A 58 -9.73 13.41 -11.05
CA VAL A 58 -8.57 14.17 -10.58
C VAL A 58 -8.94 15.42 -9.79
N ASP A 59 -10.19 15.51 -9.35
CA ASP A 59 -10.72 16.66 -8.61
C ASP A 59 -10.44 18.01 -9.31
N ASN A 60 -10.67 18.08 -10.63
CA ASN A 60 -10.33 19.22 -11.48
C ASN A 60 -8.84 19.61 -11.42
N GLY A 61 -7.94 18.65 -11.29
CA GLY A 61 -6.50 18.85 -11.18
C GLY A 61 -6.00 19.18 -9.76
N TYR A 62 -6.88 19.15 -8.76
CA TYR A 62 -6.53 19.48 -7.38
C TYR A 62 -6.52 18.27 -6.43
N PHE A 63 -6.49 17.06 -6.96
CA PHE A 63 -6.44 15.88 -6.13
C PHE A 63 -5.27 15.97 -5.12
N ASN A 64 -5.48 15.47 -3.90
CA ASN A 64 -4.52 15.61 -2.80
C ASN A 64 -4.20 17.05 -2.34
N SER A 65 -4.96 18.05 -2.76
CA SER A 65 -4.79 19.40 -2.22
C SER A 65 -5.32 19.46 -0.78
N THR A 66 -4.45 19.84 0.17
CA THR A 66 -4.82 19.99 1.58
C THR A 66 -5.56 21.29 1.89
N PHE A 67 -5.67 22.19 0.92
CA PHE A 67 -6.17 23.55 1.12
C PHE A 67 -7.61 23.78 0.65
N ARG A 68 -8.25 22.77 0.13
CA ARG A 68 -9.65 22.87 -0.30
C ARG A 68 -10.42 21.59 -0.03
N VAL A 69 -11.73 21.74 0.09
CA VAL A 69 -12.62 20.59 0.16
C VAL A 69 -12.76 19.99 -1.24
N PRO A 70 -12.53 18.68 -1.41
CA PRO A 70 -12.71 18.01 -2.70
C PRO A 70 -14.13 18.17 -3.23
N THR A 71 -14.29 18.14 -4.56
CA THR A 71 -15.61 18.17 -5.20
C THR A 71 -16.47 16.98 -4.75
N LYS A 72 -17.78 17.13 -4.89
CA LYS A 72 -18.71 16.02 -4.56
C LYS A 72 -18.40 14.81 -5.43
N ALA A 73 -18.19 14.99 -6.73
CA ALA A 73 -17.92 13.89 -7.65
C ALA A 73 -16.64 13.13 -7.28
N TYR A 74 -15.56 13.82 -6.92
CA TYR A 74 -14.32 13.20 -6.48
C TYR A 74 -14.48 12.43 -5.16
N ARG A 75 -15.23 12.97 -4.20
CA ARG A 75 -15.52 12.25 -2.94
C ARG A 75 -16.37 11.01 -3.17
N ASP A 76 -17.40 11.11 -4.00
CA ASP A 76 -18.26 9.97 -4.35
C ASP A 76 -17.46 8.89 -5.06
N TYR A 77 -16.58 9.27 -6.00
CA TYR A 77 -15.68 8.36 -6.69
C TYR A 77 -14.69 7.68 -5.73
N THR A 78 -14.04 8.44 -4.85
CA THR A 78 -13.14 7.87 -3.84
C THR A 78 -13.88 6.89 -2.94
N HIS A 79 -15.08 7.23 -2.48
CA HIS A 79 -15.89 6.35 -1.66
C HIS A 79 -16.34 5.08 -2.40
N PHE A 80 -16.70 5.20 -3.67
CA PHE A 80 -17.00 4.06 -4.53
C PHE A 80 -15.81 3.09 -4.62
N ILE A 81 -14.61 3.60 -4.88
CA ILE A 81 -13.39 2.81 -4.94
C ILE A 81 -13.11 2.12 -3.60
N GLN A 82 -13.15 2.86 -2.51
CA GLN A 82 -12.90 2.32 -1.16
C GLN A 82 -13.81 1.13 -0.86
N ARG A 83 -15.10 1.25 -1.15
CA ARG A 83 -16.06 0.15 -0.97
C ARG A 83 -15.74 -1.04 -1.89
N PHE A 84 -15.44 -0.76 -3.14
CA PHE A 84 -15.11 -1.81 -4.11
C PHE A 84 -13.89 -2.61 -3.69
N VAL A 85 -12.79 -1.92 -3.38
CA VAL A 85 -11.51 -2.54 -2.99
C VAL A 85 -11.67 -3.33 -1.69
N SER A 86 -12.31 -2.74 -0.68
CA SER A 86 -12.52 -3.41 0.60
C SER A 86 -13.36 -4.68 0.46
N ARG A 87 -14.42 -4.64 -0.34
CA ARG A 87 -15.24 -5.82 -0.61
C ARG A 87 -14.43 -6.93 -1.28
N ARG A 88 -13.62 -6.59 -2.29
CA ARG A 88 -12.78 -7.57 -2.97
C ARG A 88 -11.68 -8.14 -2.07
N ALA A 89 -11.04 -7.30 -1.29
CA ALA A 89 -10.06 -7.75 -0.31
C ALA A 89 -10.71 -8.70 0.71
N LYS A 90 -11.89 -8.34 1.23
CA LYS A 90 -12.64 -9.20 2.16
C LYS A 90 -12.99 -10.55 1.55
N GLU A 91 -13.51 -10.60 0.32
CA GLU A 91 -13.83 -11.85 -0.37
C GLU A 91 -12.63 -12.79 -0.42
N LEU A 92 -11.44 -12.27 -0.71
CA LEU A 92 -10.21 -13.06 -0.77
C LEU A 92 -9.74 -13.51 0.61
N VAL A 93 -9.82 -12.64 1.60
CA VAL A 93 -9.47 -12.99 3.00
C VAL A 93 -10.42 -14.06 3.54
N ASP A 94 -11.73 -13.93 3.30
CA ASP A 94 -12.73 -14.93 3.70
C ASP A 94 -12.44 -16.31 3.07
N MET A 95 -11.99 -16.34 1.80
CA MET A 95 -11.57 -17.60 1.15
C MET A 95 -10.35 -18.23 1.83
N VAL A 96 -9.38 -17.43 2.27
CA VAL A 96 -8.20 -17.90 3.02
C VAL A 96 -8.62 -18.47 4.37
N HIS A 97 -9.48 -17.77 5.10
CA HIS A 97 -10.00 -18.21 6.39
C HIS A 97 -10.84 -19.50 6.25
N ALA A 98 -11.65 -19.61 5.20
CA ALA A 98 -12.41 -20.83 4.92
C ALA A 98 -11.50 -22.06 4.67
N ALA A 99 -10.27 -21.84 4.21
CA ALA A 99 -9.26 -22.86 4.07
C ALA A 99 -8.47 -23.14 5.37
N GLY A 100 -8.85 -22.55 6.50
CA GLY A 100 -8.19 -22.68 7.80
C GLY A 100 -6.80 -22.04 7.85
N LYS A 101 -6.57 -20.99 7.07
CA LYS A 101 -5.28 -20.28 6.97
C LYS A 101 -5.42 -18.84 7.42
N GLN A 102 -4.27 -18.21 7.69
CA GLN A 102 -4.20 -16.77 8.00
C GLN A 102 -3.97 -15.96 6.73
N ALA A 103 -4.56 -14.77 6.69
CA ALA A 103 -4.39 -13.80 5.63
C ALA A 103 -3.46 -12.67 6.06
N SER A 104 -2.43 -12.40 5.29
CA SER A 104 -1.50 -11.29 5.48
C SER A 104 -1.60 -10.32 4.32
N MET A 105 -1.61 -9.02 4.62
CA MET A 105 -1.58 -7.97 3.63
C MET A 105 -0.22 -7.27 3.64
N PHE A 106 0.40 -7.16 2.48
CA PHE A 106 1.68 -6.48 2.31
C PHE A 106 1.49 -5.07 1.72
N PHE A 107 1.99 -4.07 2.44
CA PHE A 107 2.09 -2.71 1.95
C PHE A 107 3.49 -2.48 1.41
N GLY A 108 3.61 -2.44 0.07
CA GLY A 108 4.89 -2.18 -0.59
C GLY A 108 5.31 -0.72 -0.48
N GLU A 109 6.60 -0.49 -0.33
CA GLU A 109 7.27 0.81 -0.42
C GLU A 109 6.59 1.97 0.33
N SER A 110 6.10 2.95 -0.42
CA SER A 110 5.53 4.20 0.14
C SER A 110 4.03 4.10 0.48
N TRP A 111 3.41 2.95 0.28
CA TRP A 111 1.95 2.78 0.35
C TRP A 111 1.49 2.15 1.65
N ILE A 112 2.11 2.50 2.76
CA ILE A 112 1.63 2.08 4.07
C ILE A 112 0.46 2.96 4.46
N GLY A 113 -0.74 2.39 4.42
CA GLY A 113 -1.92 3.12 4.84
C GLY A 113 -3.23 2.44 4.43
N THR A 114 -4.30 2.91 5.03
CA THR A 114 -5.64 2.36 4.83
C THR A 114 -6.49 3.19 3.87
N GLU A 115 -5.94 4.24 3.26
CA GLU A 115 -6.70 5.13 2.39
C GLU A 115 -7.44 4.42 1.25
N PRO A 116 -6.84 3.40 0.58
CA PRO A 116 -7.55 2.69 -0.48
C PRO A 116 -8.82 1.98 0.00
N TYR A 117 -8.91 1.71 1.29
CA TYR A 117 -10.01 1.00 1.92
C TYR A 117 -10.94 1.93 2.70
N GLY A 118 -10.44 3.12 3.06
CA GLY A 118 -11.16 4.09 3.87
C GLY A 118 -11.69 3.50 5.17
N PRO A 119 -12.93 3.82 5.56
CA PRO A 119 -13.51 3.34 6.81
C PRO A 119 -13.79 1.82 6.83
N TYR A 120 -13.69 1.16 5.68
CA TYR A 120 -14.01 -0.27 5.53
C TYR A 120 -12.82 -1.20 5.79
N PHE A 121 -11.65 -0.67 6.12
CA PHE A 121 -10.44 -1.48 6.31
C PHE A 121 -10.63 -2.56 7.38
N GLN A 122 -11.26 -2.22 8.49
CA GLN A 122 -11.49 -3.16 9.59
C GLN A 122 -12.42 -4.31 9.22
N ASP A 123 -13.33 -4.09 8.25
CA ASP A 123 -14.25 -5.12 7.78
C ASP A 123 -13.56 -6.23 6.99
N ILE A 124 -12.34 -5.98 6.50
CA ILE A 124 -11.57 -6.96 5.72
C ILE A 124 -11.11 -8.11 6.61
N SER A 125 -10.89 -7.86 7.91
CA SER A 125 -10.50 -8.87 8.91
C SER A 125 -9.18 -9.58 8.58
N VAL A 126 -8.20 -8.84 8.08
CA VAL A 126 -6.85 -9.33 7.84
C VAL A 126 -6.17 -9.68 9.18
N ASP A 127 -5.46 -10.80 9.26
CA ASP A 127 -4.82 -11.25 10.49
C ASP A 127 -3.49 -10.54 10.76
N CYS A 128 -2.72 -10.32 9.69
CA CYS A 128 -1.39 -9.73 9.76
C CYS A 128 -1.21 -8.68 8.66
N ILE A 129 -0.51 -7.63 8.98
CA ILE A 129 -0.01 -6.69 7.99
C ILE A 129 1.51 -6.70 7.97
N SER A 130 2.08 -6.57 6.79
CA SER A 130 3.52 -6.38 6.63
C SER A 130 3.80 -5.21 5.71
N GLY A 131 4.91 -4.53 5.94
CA GLY A 131 5.32 -3.40 5.11
C GLY A 131 6.81 -3.14 5.17
N ASN A 132 7.33 -2.49 4.14
CA ASN A 132 8.73 -2.09 4.10
C ASN A 132 8.96 -0.98 5.13
N VAL A 133 9.97 -1.16 5.96
CA VAL A 133 10.34 -0.19 6.99
C VAL A 133 11.74 0.32 6.72
N TYR A 134 11.84 1.60 6.39
CA TYR A 134 13.10 2.28 6.09
C TYR A 134 13.50 3.26 7.17
N ASN A 135 12.49 3.78 7.91
CA ASN A 135 12.69 4.83 8.90
C ASN A 135 11.60 4.78 9.96
N GLY A 136 11.70 5.68 10.94
CA GLY A 136 10.74 5.73 12.03
C GLY A 136 9.32 6.12 11.62
N THR A 137 9.14 6.79 10.48
CA THR A 137 7.83 7.19 9.98
C THR A 137 7.09 6.00 9.41
N THR A 138 7.71 5.25 8.49
CA THR A 138 7.10 4.06 7.88
C THR A 138 6.77 2.99 8.93
N LEU A 139 7.65 2.82 9.91
CA LEU A 139 7.43 1.89 11.01
C LEU A 139 6.23 2.29 11.87
N ARG A 140 6.11 3.59 12.21
CA ARG A 140 4.97 4.10 12.96
C ARG A 140 3.67 4.00 12.16
N MET A 141 3.69 4.32 10.87
CA MET A 141 2.52 4.17 10.00
C MET A 141 2.00 2.73 10.01
N LEU A 142 2.90 1.74 10.00
CA LEU A 142 2.54 0.34 10.07
C LEU A 142 1.95 -0.04 11.44
N SER A 143 2.60 0.38 12.53
CA SER A 143 2.16 0.06 13.90
C SER A 143 0.87 0.77 14.31
N ASP A 144 0.55 1.91 13.68
CA ASP A 144 -0.64 2.71 14.00
C ASP A 144 -1.89 2.26 13.21
N ILE A 145 -1.79 1.25 12.34
CA ILE A 145 -2.95 0.73 11.61
C ILE A 145 -3.92 0.07 12.60
N PRO A 146 -5.16 0.58 12.72
CA PRO A 146 -6.07 0.11 13.75
C PRO A 146 -6.64 -1.28 13.44
N GLY A 147 -6.92 -2.05 14.50
CA GLY A 147 -7.61 -3.34 14.39
C GLY A 147 -6.75 -4.51 13.93
N ILE A 148 -5.44 -4.33 13.84
CA ILE A 148 -4.48 -5.39 13.48
C ILE A 148 -3.80 -5.89 14.74
N HIS A 149 -3.69 -7.20 14.84
CA HIS A 149 -3.08 -7.89 15.99
C HIS A 149 -1.67 -8.40 15.73
N ASP A 150 -1.23 -8.43 14.48
CA ASP A 150 0.08 -8.96 14.10
C ASP A 150 0.69 -8.08 13.03
N THR A 151 1.77 -7.40 13.37
CA THR A 151 2.46 -6.43 12.51
C THR A 151 3.88 -6.90 12.20
N GLU A 152 4.23 -6.91 10.92
CA GLU A 152 5.53 -7.32 10.43
C GLU A 152 6.21 -6.18 9.68
N GLY A 153 7.35 -5.74 10.17
CA GLY A 153 8.24 -4.83 9.45
C GLY A 153 9.23 -5.60 8.60
N ARG A 154 9.26 -5.32 7.31
CA ARG A 154 10.25 -5.85 6.38
C ARG A 154 11.37 -4.84 6.22
N LEU A 155 12.51 -5.12 6.79
CA LEU A 155 13.69 -4.28 6.69
C LEU A 155 14.49 -4.66 5.44
N LEU A 156 14.62 -3.69 4.55
CA LEU A 156 15.55 -3.77 3.42
C LEU A 156 16.87 -3.13 3.88
N PRO A 157 17.93 -3.91 4.05
CA PRO A 157 19.23 -3.36 4.46
C PRO A 157 19.86 -2.47 3.38
N TYR A 158 19.45 -2.67 2.12
CA TYR A 158 19.93 -1.91 0.96
C TYR A 158 18.77 -1.67 -0.03
N LEU A 159 18.77 -0.50 -0.66
CA LEU A 159 17.64 0.00 -1.45
C LEU A 159 17.88 -0.02 -2.97
N SER A 160 19.12 -0.16 -3.44
CA SER A 160 19.43 -0.11 -4.88
C SER A 160 20.66 -0.93 -5.24
N GLU A 161 20.73 -1.35 -6.50
CA GLU A 161 21.91 -2.01 -7.06
C GLU A 161 23.18 -1.17 -6.95
N GLU A 162 23.07 0.14 -7.03
CA GLU A 162 24.18 1.09 -6.83
C GLU A 162 24.85 0.97 -5.45
N THR A 163 24.11 0.46 -4.45
CA THR A 163 24.64 0.25 -3.10
C THR A 163 25.71 -0.87 -3.08
N PHE A 164 25.72 -1.75 -4.09
CA PHE A 164 26.66 -2.87 -4.18
C PHE A 164 27.94 -2.55 -4.96
N GLU A 165 28.02 -1.41 -5.63
CA GLU A 165 29.21 -1.01 -6.37
C GLU A 165 30.40 -0.67 -5.42
N ASP A 166 30.09 -0.35 -4.15
CA ASP A 166 31.08 -0.11 -3.09
C ASP A 166 30.67 -0.86 -1.81
N GLU A 167 31.41 -1.91 -1.46
CA GLU A 167 31.16 -2.72 -0.24
C GLU A 167 31.16 -1.86 1.04
N ASN A 168 31.98 -0.83 1.12
CA ASN A 168 32.01 0.06 2.28
C ASN A 168 30.72 0.88 2.37
N HIS A 169 30.21 1.34 1.25
CA HIS A 169 28.95 2.08 1.19
C HIS A 169 27.76 1.20 1.58
N ALA A 170 27.72 -0.04 1.12
CA ALA A 170 26.70 -1.01 1.48
C ALA A 170 26.66 -1.28 2.99
N CYS A 171 27.82 -1.52 3.61
CA CYS A 171 27.93 -1.73 5.06
C CYS A 171 27.48 -0.51 5.88
N ILE A 172 27.87 0.69 5.46
CA ILE A 172 27.50 1.94 6.14
C ILE A 172 25.99 2.15 6.05
N THR A 173 25.41 1.97 4.86
CA THR A 173 23.97 2.13 4.63
C THR A 173 23.16 1.10 5.42
N ALA A 174 23.54 -0.17 5.37
CA ALA A 174 22.87 -1.24 6.13
C ALA A 174 22.93 -0.98 7.65
N SER A 175 24.09 -0.52 8.15
CA SER A 175 24.25 -0.18 9.57
C SER A 175 23.38 1.01 9.97
N ALA A 176 23.33 2.05 9.15
CA ALA A 176 22.49 3.22 9.40
C ALA A 176 20.99 2.85 9.41
N ASN A 177 20.54 2.06 8.43
CA ASN A 177 19.16 1.58 8.34
C ASN A 177 18.81 0.69 9.55
N TRP A 178 19.71 -0.19 9.96
CA TRP A 178 19.52 -1.02 11.16
C TRP A 178 19.39 -0.18 12.43
N ILE A 179 20.26 0.82 12.63
CA ILE A 179 20.20 1.72 13.78
C ILE A 179 18.88 2.51 13.76
N ALA A 180 18.46 3.00 12.60
CA ALA A 180 17.19 3.71 12.44
C ALA A 180 15.98 2.82 12.77
N ALA A 181 15.96 1.60 12.25
CA ALA A 181 14.92 0.62 12.54
C ALA A 181 14.84 0.28 14.03
N ARG A 182 15.98 0.00 14.68
CA ARG A 182 16.02 -0.28 16.13
C ARG A 182 15.46 0.86 16.96
N ARG A 183 15.85 2.11 16.66
CA ARG A 183 15.34 3.29 17.37
C ARG A 183 13.85 3.47 17.18
N ALA A 184 13.36 3.17 15.99
CA ALA A 184 11.95 3.28 15.68
C ALA A 184 11.13 2.20 16.38
N MET A 185 11.58 0.95 16.40
CA MET A 185 10.93 -0.16 17.10
C MET A 185 10.77 0.07 18.60
N MET A 186 11.69 0.80 19.22
CA MET A 186 11.56 1.17 20.64
C MET A 186 10.41 2.14 20.94
N ARG A 187 9.90 2.82 19.93
CA ARG A 187 8.80 3.79 20.05
C ARG A 187 7.48 3.27 19.50
N SER A 188 7.55 2.43 18.49
CA SER A 188 6.41 1.84 17.80
C SER A 188 6.73 0.38 17.57
N PRO A 189 6.45 -0.49 18.55
CA PRO A 189 6.81 -1.90 18.49
C PRO A 189 6.07 -2.59 17.35
N LEU A 190 6.76 -3.49 16.67
CA LEU A 190 6.20 -4.46 15.75
C LEU A 190 6.30 -5.85 16.36
N ASP A 191 5.41 -6.74 15.99
CA ASP A 191 5.43 -8.12 16.47
C ASP A 191 6.53 -8.93 15.80
N ARG A 192 6.83 -8.60 14.54
CA ARG A 192 7.87 -9.28 13.75
C ARG A 192 8.73 -8.30 12.96
N LEU A 193 9.97 -8.67 12.78
CA LEU A 193 10.89 -8.01 11.86
C LEU A 193 11.49 -9.06 10.95
N THR A 194 11.30 -8.90 9.65
CA THR A 194 11.93 -9.72 8.62
C THR A 194 12.98 -8.94 7.89
N PHE A 195 14.06 -9.62 7.54
CA PHE A 195 15.10 -9.07 6.68
C PHE A 195 14.85 -9.59 5.26
N ASP A 196 14.77 -8.66 4.32
CA ASP A 196 14.70 -8.99 2.91
C ASP A 196 16.08 -8.79 2.29
N GLY A 197 16.55 -9.81 1.64
CA GLY A 197 17.81 -9.81 0.93
C GLY A 197 18.04 -11.21 0.37
N ASP A 198 18.62 -11.28 -0.80
CA ASP A 198 19.07 -12.56 -1.35
C ASP A 198 20.40 -12.93 -0.67
N PRO A 199 20.42 -13.96 0.21
CA PRO A 199 21.67 -14.41 0.83
C PRO A 199 22.67 -15.00 -0.17
N GLY A 200 22.22 -15.24 -1.43
CA GLY A 200 23.07 -15.82 -2.48
C GLY A 200 24.05 -14.84 -3.11
N THR A 201 23.83 -13.53 -2.98
CA THR A 201 24.73 -12.49 -3.54
C THR A 201 25.85 -12.07 -2.61
N ALA A 202 25.79 -12.46 -1.34
CA ALA A 202 26.80 -12.11 -0.34
C ALA A 202 28.03 -13.05 -0.29
N THR A 203 28.11 -14.05 -1.17
CA THR A 203 29.16 -15.10 -1.16
C THR A 203 29.88 -15.27 -2.49
N SER A 204 30.07 -14.22 -3.27
CA SER A 204 30.94 -14.29 -4.47
C SER A 204 32.06 -13.28 -4.40
#